data_cbafb5df0ee18c5e3cb2b550b6a34a1b
#
_entry.id   cbafb5df0ee18c5e3cb2b550b6a34a1b
#
_cell.length_a   1.000
_cell.length_b   1.000
_cell.length_c   1.000
_cell.angle_alpha   90.00
_cell.angle_beta   90.00
_cell.angle_gamma   90.00
#
_symmetry.space_group_name_H-M   'P 1'
#
loop_
_entity.id
_entity.type
_entity.pdbx_description
1 polymer ?
#
loop_
_entity_poly.entity_id
_entity_poly.type
_entity_poly.pdbx_seq_one_letter_code
_entity_poly.pdbx_strand_id
1 'polypeptide(L)'
;EDAHDYRYFPDPDLLPLEISTAWIGEVEAGMPELPEAMKARFEADYGLSPYDAATLTASRATAAYFEQAAGQGHAKLCANWMMGELAARLNREEKDIADAPLNPSQLAGLVARIADNTISGKIAKEVFDALWNGEGGGGANAADALIEAKGLKQISDAGALEKILDEVLAANPKSVE
;
A
#
# COMPACT_ATOMS: atom_id res chain seq x y z
N GLU A 1 -49.32 1.93 25.81
CA GLU A 1 -48.73 0.96 26.78
C GLU A 1 -47.26 0.79 26.38
N ASP A 2 -46.38 1.50 27.07
CA ASP A 2 -44.94 1.31 26.88
C ASP A 2 -44.62 -0.10 27.37
N ALA A 3 -44.21 -0.95 26.43
CA ALA A 3 -43.73 -2.28 26.74
C ALA A 3 -42.43 -2.16 27.52
N HIS A 4 -42.48 -2.20 28.82
CA HIS A 4 -41.29 -2.34 29.65
C HIS A 4 -40.59 -3.65 29.29
N ASP A 5 -39.39 -3.55 28.79
CA ASP A 5 -38.59 -4.72 28.47
C ASP A 5 -38.04 -5.35 29.75
N TYR A 6 -38.77 -6.34 30.27
CA TYR A 6 -38.46 -7.05 31.53
C TYR A 6 -37.07 -7.72 31.51
N ARG A 7 -36.40 -7.79 30.38
CA ARG A 7 -35.05 -8.35 30.27
C ARG A 7 -33.96 -7.48 30.91
N TYR A 8 -34.27 -6.22 31.19
CA TYR A 8 -33.34 -5.29 31.87
C TYR A 8 -33.64 -5.11 33.36
N PHE A 9 -34.48 -5.96 33.93
CA PHE A 9 -34.73 -5.90 35.35
C PHE A 9 -33.50 -6.45 36.10
N PRO A 10 -32.94 -5.70 37.10
CA PRO A 10 -31.81 -6.16 37.87
C PRO A 10 -32.13 -7.49 38.56
N ASP A 11 -31.24 -8.48 38.37
CA ASP A 11 -31.35 -9.73 39.11
C ASP A 11 -31.00 -9.45 40.59
N PRO A 12 -31.91 -9.74 41.56
CA PRO A 12 -31.68 -9.44 42.97
C PRO A 12 -30.49 -10.23 43.57
N ASP A 13 -30.09 -11.31 42.92
CA ASP A 13 -28.96 -12.15 43.36
C ASP A 13 -27.59 -11.68 42.83
N LEU A 14 -27.61 -10.69 41.91
CA LEU A 14 -26.36 -10.11 41.39
C LEU A 14 -26.06 -8.78 42.07
N LEU A 15 -24.86 -8.67 42.61
CA LEU A 15 -24.36 -7.41 43.16
C LEU A 15 -24.14 -6.39 42.00
N PRO A 16 -24.42 -5.10 42.24
CA PRO A 16 -24.16 -4.05 41.27
C PRO A 16 -22.67 -4.09 40.84
N LEU A 17 -22.42 -4.10 39.55
CA LEU A 17 -21.06 -3.99 39.00
C LEU A 17 -20.61 -2.52 39.08
N GLU A 18 -19.66 -2.22 39.95
CA GLU A 18 -19.05 -0.89 40.02
C GLU A 18 -17.83 -0.81 39.08
N ILE A 19 -18.00 -0.04 38.02
CA ILE A 19 -16.91 0.24 37.07
C ILE A 19 -16.27 1.58 37.48
N SER A 20 -15.04 1.53 37.99
CA SER A 20 -14.33 2.74 38.38
C SER A 20 -13.88 3.56 37.17
N THR A 21 -13.83 4.90 37.34
CA THR A 21 -13.31 5.81 36.30
C THR A 21 -11.83 5.52 36.00
N ALA A 22 -11.06 5.01 36.96
CA ALA A 22 -9.69 4.61 36.75
C ALA A 22 -9.59 3.42 35.79
N TRP A 23 -10.46 2.41 35.95
CA TRP A 23 -10.50 1.26 35.06
C TRP A 23 -10.96 1.63 33.64
N ILE A 24 -11.95 2.55 33.51
CA ILE A 24 -12.34 3.12 32.22
C ILE A 24 -11.14 3.78 31.54
N GLY A 25 -10.38 4.61 32.29
CA GLY A 25 -9.20 5.27 31.74
C GLY A 25 -8.09 4.30 31.32
N GLU A 26 -7.88 3.21 32.04
CA GLU A 26 -6.94 2.14 31.63
C GLU A 26 -7.38 1.46 30.33
N VAL A 27 -8.66 1.16 30.18
CA VAL A 27 -9.21 0.56 28.98
C VAL A 27 -9.09 1.53 27.81
N GLU A 28 -9.48 2.80 27.99
CA GLU A 28 -9.35 3.84 26.94
C GLU A 28 -7.90 4.01 26.48
N ALA A 29 -6.96 4.04 27.43
CA ALA A 29 -5.53 4.15 27.10
C ALA A 29 -4.98 2.93 26.33
N GLY A 30 -5.57 1.76 26.58
CA GLY A 30 -5.22 0.51 25.89
C GLY A 30 -5.98 0.27 24.59
N MET A 31 -6.98 1.10 24.28
CA MET A 31 -7.75 0.94 23.04
C MET A 31 -6.90 1.25 21.82
N PRO A 32 -6.98 0.40 20.79
CA PRO A 32 -6.37 0.72 19.51
C PRO A 32 -7.09 1.91 18.86
N GLU A 33 -6.37 2.61 17.98
CA GLU A 33 -6.95 3.70 17.19
C GLU A 33 -8.26 3.26 16.52
N LEU A 34 -9.29 4.08 16.69
CA LEU A 34 -10.61 3.82 16.12
C LEU A 34 -10.60 4.05 14.59
N PRO A 35 -11.41 3.32 13.80
CA PRO A 35 -11.44 3.44 12.34
C PRO A 35 -11.65 4.87 11.84
N GLU A 36 -12.54 5.63 12.46
CA GLU A 36 -12.82 7.02 12.10
C GLU A 36 -11.62 7.95 12.35
N ALA A 37 -10.92 7.76 13.48
CA ALA A 37 -9.71 8.52 13.79
C ALA A 37 -8.58 8.17 12.82
N MET A 38 -8.39 6.89 12.54
CA MET A 38 -7.41 6.40 11.57
C MET A 38 -7.66 6.95 10.16
N LYS A 39 -8.92 6.95 9.71
CA LYS A 39 -9.32 7.53 8.43
C LYS A 39 -8.97 9.02 8.36
N ALA A 40 -9.37 9.80 9.39
CA ALA A 40 -9.07 11.23 9.45
C ALA A 40 -7.56 11.49 9.46
N ARG A 41 -6.79 10.69 10.16
CA ARG A 41 -5.33 10.76 10.17
C ARG A 41 -4.73 10.43 8.78
N PHE A 42 -5.24 9.43 8.08
CA PHE A 42 -4.77 9.08 6.73
C PHE A 42 -5.05 10.22 5.72
N GLU A 43 -6.18 10.89 5.85
CA GLU A 43 -6.48 12.08 5.04
C GLU A 43 -5.51 13.23 5.36
N ALA A 44 -5.24 13.50 6.64
CA ALA A 44 -4.41 14.60 7.07
C ALA A 44 -2.91 14.37 6.81
N ASP A 45 -2.39 13.22 7.23
CA ASP A 45 -0.94 12.96 7.23
C ASP A 45 -0.41 12.54 5.86
N TYR A 46 -1.20 11.77 5.10
CA TYR A 46 -0.81 11.25 3.79
C TYR A 46 -1.45 11.99 2.61
N GLY A 47 -2.34 12.96 2.89
CA GLY A 47 -3.05 13.73 1.88
C GLY A 47 -3.90 12.88 0.95
N LEU A 48 -4.48 11.81 1.48
CA LEU A 48 -5.36 10.90 0.73
C LEU A 48 -6.75 11.50 0.55
N SER A 49 -7.46 11.03 -0.48
CA SER A 49 -8.88 11.34 -0.60
C SER A 49 -9.69 10.62 0.48
N PRO A 50 -10.88 11.12 0.87
CA PRO A 50 -11.76 10.44 1.82
C PRO A 50 -12.12 9.00 1.40
N TYR A 51 -12.18 8.74 0.09
CA TYR A 51 -12.42 7.41 -0.46
C TYR A 51 -11.22 6.48 -0.26
N ASP A 52 -10.02 6.96 -0.60
CA ASP A 52 -8.79 6.17 -0.47
C ASP A 52 -8.51 5.86 1.01
N ALA A 53 -8.64 6.87 1.88
CA ALA A 53 -8.49 6.70 3.32
C ALA A 53 -9.48 5.66 3.87
N ALA A 54 -10.76 5.73 3.49
CA ALA A 54 -11.77 4.76 3.91
C ALA A 54 -11.44 3.34 3.42
N THR A 55 -10.98 3.19 2.18
CA THR A 55 -10.62 1.90 1.60
C THR A 55 -9.41 1.28 2.30
N LEU A 56 -8.37 2.07 2.53
CA LEU A 56 -7.13 1.60 3.17
C LEU A 56 -7.29 1.34 4.67
N THR A 57 -8.26 1.97 5.33
CA THR A 57 -8.57 1.75 6.75
C THR A 57 -9.71 0.76 7.00
N ALA A 58 -10.26 0.14 5.94
CA ALA A 58 -11.31 -0.86 6.04
C ALA A 58 -10.91 -2.09 6.87
N SER A 59 -9.62 -2.43 6.90
CA SER A 59 -9.06 -3.44 7.79
C SER A 59 -7.77 -2.93 8.43
N ARG A 60 -7.49 -3.39 9.67
CA ARG A 60 -6.26 -3.05 10.37
C ARG A 60 -5.01 -3.57 9.66
N ALA A 61 -5.12 -4.74 9.03
CA ALA A 61 -4.02 -5.33 8.27
C ALA A 61 -3.67 -4.47 7.05
N THR A 62 -4.67 -4.00 6.32
CA THR A 62 -4.49 -3.11 5.17
C THR A 62 -3.90 -1.76 5.59
N ALA A 63 -4.40 -1.17 6.68
CA ALA A 63 -3.88 0.07 7.21
C ALA A 63 -2.41 -0.05 7.64
N ALA A 64 -2.07 -1.10 8.39
CA ALA A 64 -0.70 -1.35 8.82
C ALA A 64 0.26 -1.59 7.66
N TYR A 65 -0.19 -2.32 6.63
CA TYR A 65 0.59 -2.53 5.41
C TYR A 65 0.85 -1.19 4.70
N PHE A 66 -0.20 -0.37 4.54
CA PHE A 66 -0.07 0.94 3.92
C PHE A 66 0.90 1.85 4.69
N GLU A 67 0.77 1.96 6.01
CA GLU A 67 1.65 2.80 6.83
C GLU A 67 3.13 2.42 6.67
N GLN A 68 3.42 1.12 6.66
CA GLN A 68 4.78 0.63 6.45
C GLN A 68 5.29 0.95 5.03
N ALA A 69 4.47 0.80 4.00
CA ALA A 69 4.84 1.11 2.63
C ALA A 69 4.99 2.63 2.41
N ALA A 70 4.09 3.43 2.97
CA ALA A 70 4.09 4.89 2.84
C ALA A 70 5.16 5.59 3.68
N GLY A 71 5.67 4.93 4.73
CA GLY A 71 6.69 5.49 5.62
C GLY A 71 8.01 5.87 4.95
N GLN A 72 8.26 5.40 3.73
CA GLN A 72 9.41 5.78 2.90
C GLN A 72 9.11 6.95 1.94
N GLY A 73 7.93 7.56 2.02
CA GLY A 73 7.46 8.60 1.14
C GLY A 73 6.50 8.09 0.05
N HIS A 74 6.06 8.99 -0.82
CA HIS A 74 5.19 8.67 -1.96
C HIS A 74 3.84 8.02 -1.60
N ALA A 75 3.23 8.43 -0.47
CA ALA A 75 2.01 7.85 0.09
C ALA A 75 0.86 7.70 -0.93
N LYS A 76 0.59 8.72 -1.74
CA LYS A 76 -0.46 8.65 -2.78
C LYS A 76 -0.18 7.58 -3.83
N LEU A 77 1.07 7.43 -4.22
CA LEU A 77 1.46 6.41 -5.20
C LEU A 77 1.37 5.01 -4.60
N CYS A 78 1.79 4.86 -3.32
CA CYS A 78 1.59 3.62 -2.57
C CYS A 78 0.10 3.25 -2.48
N ALA A 79 -0.78 4.21 -2.14
CA ALA A 79 -2.21 4.00 -2.09
C ALA A 79 -2.77 3.50 -3.44
N ASN A 80 -2.39 4.16 -4.54
CA ASN A 80 -2.83 3.78 -5.88
C ASN A 80 -2.39 2.35 -6.23
N TRP A 81 -1.15 1.98 -5.92
CA TRP A 81 -0.64 0.62 -6.18
C TRP A 81 -1.31 -0.44 -5.30
N MET A 82 -1.60 -0.09 -4.05
CA MET A 82 -2.31 -1.00 -3.14
C MET A 82 -3.75 -1.23 -3.58
N MET A 83 -4.48 -0.17 -3.92
CA MET A 83 -5.89 -0.28 -4.35
C MET A 83 -6.04 -0.82 -5.77
N GLY A 84 -5.03 -0.65 -6.62
CA GLY A 84 -5.00 -1.16 -7.98
C GLY A 84 -4.36 -2.55 -8.08
N GLU A 85 -3.06 -2.59 -8.32
CA GLU A 85 -2.34 -3.82 -8.69
C GLU A 85 -2.32 -4.86 -7.54
N LEU A 86 -2.05 -4.41 -6.31
CA LEU A 86 -2.00 -5.33 -5.16
C LEU A 86 -3.37 -5.93 -4.85
N ALA A 87 -4.41 -5.10 -4.78
CA ALA A 87 -5.77 -5.57 -4.53
C ALA A 87 -6.28 -6.49 -5.65
N ALA A 88 -6.00 -6.17 -6.91
CA ALA A 88 -6.37 -7.01 -8.04
C ALA A 88 -5.68 -8.38 -7.99
N ARG A 89 -4.42 -8.42 -7.54
CA ARG A 89 -3.68 -9.67 -7.41
C ARG A 89 -4.17 -10.52 -6.24
N LEU A 90 -4.39 -9.90 -5.08
CA LEU A 90 -4.96 -10.57 -3.90
C LEU A 90 -6.32 -11.19 -4.22
N ASN A 91 -7.21 -10.42 -4.85
CA ASN A 91 -8.54 -10.90 -5.25
C ASN A 91 -8.47 -12.08 -6.24
N ARG A 92 -7.54 -12.04 -7.19
CA ARG A 92 -7.36 -13.13 -8.18
C ARG A 92 -6.90 -14.43 -7.52
N GLU A 93 -6.08 -14.32 -6.47
CA GLU A 93 -5.52 -15.47 -5.77
C GLU A 93 -6.30 -15.82 -4.49
N GLU A 94 -7.41 -15.13 -4.23
CA GLU A 94 -8.26 -15.30 -3.04
C GLU A 94 -7.46 -15.22 -1.72
N LYS A 95 -6.51 -14.29 -1.66
CA LYS A 95 -5.62 -14.07 -0.51
C LYS A 95 -5.97 -12.78 0.23
N ASP A 96 -5.76 -12.80 1.55
CA ASP A 96 -5.76 -11.60 2.36
C ASP A 96 -4.42 -10.87 2.27
N ILE A 97 -4.42 -9.56 2.59
CA ILE A 97 -3.21 -8.74 2.56
C ILE A 97 -2.13 -9.23 3.54
N ALA A 98 -2.56 -9.89 4.62
CA ALA A 98 -1.64 -10.51 5.59
C ALA A 98 -0.83 -11.66 5.00
N ASP A 99 -1.37 -12.33 3.97
CA ASP A 99 -0.75 -13.46 3.27
C ASP A 99 -0.08 -13.03 1.95
N ALA A 100 0.01 -11.73 1.69
CA ALA A 100 0.66 -11.21 0.49
C ALA A 100 2.14 -11.63 0.43
N PRO A 101 2.60 -12.27 -0.66
CA PRO A 101 4.02 -12.60 -0.83
C PRO A 101 4.90 -11.35 -0.91
N LEU A 102 4.35 -10.25 -1.42
CA LEU A 102 4.97 -8.94 -1.50
C LEU A 102 4.84 -8.23 -0.16
N ASN A 103 5.94 -7.89 0.48
CA ASN A 103 5.91 -7.13 1.73
C ASN A 103 5.88 -5.60 1.50
N PRO A 104 5.49 -4.81 2.53
CA PRO A 104 5.40 -3.35 2.40
C PRO A 104 6.70 -2.67 1.95
N SER A 105 7.85 -3.16 2.40
CA SER A 105 9.15 -2.57 2.04
C SER A 105 9.50 -2.78 0.57
N GLN A 106 9.14 -3.92 0.00
CA GLN A 106 9.30 -4.20 -1.43
C GLN A 106 8.40 -3.31 -2.28
N LEU A 107 7.14 -3.13 -1.85
CA LEU A 107 6.22 -2.20 -2.52
C LEU A 107 6.75 -0.76 -2.46
N ALA A 108 7.24 -0.32 -1.31
CA ALA A 108 7.83 1.00 -1.15
C ALA A 108 9.03 1.22 -2.07
N GLY A 109 9.92 0.23 -2.18
CA GLY A 109 11.07 0.27 -3.09
C GLY A 109 10.65 0.37 -4.55
N LEU A 110 9.65 -0.40 -4.97
CA LEU A 110 9.08 -0.32 -6.32
C LEU A 110 8.49 1.06 -6.61
N VAL A 111 7.67 1.58 -5.69
CA VAL A 111 7.03 2.89 -5.81
C VAL A 111 8.06 4.02 -5.88
N ALA A 112 9.16 3.92 -5.13
CA ALA A 112 10.25 4.89 -5.21
C ALA A 112 10.88 4.96 -6.62
N ARG A 113 11.06 3.80 -7.29
CA ARG A 113 11.60 3.75 -8.66
C ARG A 113 10.63 4.26 -9.72
N ILE A 114 9.34 4.19 -9.44
CA ILE A 114 8.32 4.83 -10.28
C ILE A 114 8.34 6.35 -10.10
N ALA A 115 8.43 6.80 -8.85
CA ALA A 115 8.41 8.22 -8.50
C ALA A 115 9.61 8.99 -9.03
N ASP A 116 10.79 8.36 -9.05
CA ASP A 116 12.02 8.96 -9.59
C ASP A 116 12.21 8.74 -11.11
N ASN A 117 11.21 8.16 -11.78
CA ASN A 117 11.22 7.84 -13.21
C ASN A 117 12.34 6.87 -13.66
N THR A 118 12.90 6.09 -12.75
CA THR A 118 13.86 5.02 -13.09
C THR A 118 13.21 3.97 -13.97
N ILE A 119 11.91 3.70 -13.76
CA ILE A 119 11.13 2.75 -14.55
C ILE A 119 9.77 3.36 -14.96
N SER A 120 9.26 2.93 -16.11
CA SER A 120 7.91 3.27 -16.55
C SER A 120 6.84 2.44 -15.83
N GLY A 121 5.58 2.90 -15.86
CA GLY A 121 4.47 2.15 -15.28
C GLY A 121 4.30 0.74 -15.85
N LYS A 122 4.66 0.51 -17.13
CA LYS A 122 4.65 -0.81 -17.74
C LYS A 122 5.71 -1.71 -17.12
N ILE A 123 6.94 -1.22 -17.00
CA ILE A 123 8.06 -1.94 -16.39
C ILE A 123 7.76 -2.21 -14.92
N ALA A 124 7.14 -1.26 -14.21
CA ALA A 124 6.77 -1.41 -12.82
C ALA A 124 5.83 -2.61 -12.57
N LYS A 125 4.91 -2.90 -13.51
CA LYS A 125 4.06 -4.09 -13.43
C LYS A 125 4.85 -5.38 -13.60
N GLU A 126 5.83 -5.40 -14.48
CA GLU A 126 6.73 -6.55 -14.67
C GLU A 126 7.57 -6.80 -13.41
N VAL A 127 8.09 -5.73 -12.79
CA VAL A 127 8.84 -5.82 -11.51
C VAL A 127 7.92 -6.27 -10.37
N PHE A 128 6.68 -5.74 -10.31
CA PHE A 128 5.70 -6.16 -9.33
C PHE A 128 5.39 -7.67 -9.42
N ASP A 129 5.17 -8.18 -10.64
CA ASP A 129 4.92 -9.60 -10.86
C ASP A 129 6.12 -10.47 -10.45
N ALA A 130 7.34 -10.02 -10.73
CA ALA A 130 8.55 -10.72 -10.32
C ALA A 130 8.70 -10.73 -8.77
N LEU A 131 8.48 -9.60 -8.12
CA LEU A 131 8.48 -9.50 -6.65
C LEU A 131 7.39 -10.39 -6.02
N TRP A 132 6.20 -10.41 -6.61
CA TRP A 132 5.10 -11.27 -6.16
C TRP A 132 5.46 -12.75 -6.22
N ASN A 133 6.20 -13.15 -7.23
CA ASN A 133 6.70 -14.52 -7.41
C ASN A 133 7.93 -14.84 -6.55
N GLY A 134 8.36 -13.92 -5.68
CA GLY A 134 9.48 -14.12 -4.75
C GLY A 134 10.86 -13.86 -5.34
N GLU A 135 10.94 -13.24 -6.53
CA GLU A 135 12.23 -12.85 -7.12
C GLU A 135 12.80 -11.60 -6.39
N GLY A 136 14.10 -11.41 -6.41
CA GLY A 136 14.77 -10.20 -5.93
C GLY A 136 15.00 -10.11 -4.42
N GLY A 137 14.51 -11.06 -3.63
CA GLY A 137 14.66 -11.07 -2.17
C GLY A 137 13.67 -10.21 -1.40
N GLY A 138 13.73 -10.22 -0.06
CA GLY A 138 12.69 -9.67 0.82
C GLY A 138 12.87 -8.21 1.27
N GLY A 139 13.90 -7.50 0.81
CA GLY A 139 14.20 -6.14 1.26
C GLY A 139 13.66 -5.02 0.36
N ALA A 140 13.77 -3.77 0.82
CA ALA A 140 13.40 -2.59 0.04
C ALA A 140 14.18 -2.48 -1.29
N ASN A 141 15.40 -3.03 -1.36
CA ASN A 141 16.24 -3.03 -2.55
C ASN A 141 15.90 -4.15 -3.55
N ALA A 142 14.89 -4.97 -3.28
CA ALA A 142 14.50 -6.08 -4.16
C ALA A 142 14.09 -5.58 -5.55
N ALA A 143 13.37 -4.45 -5.62
CA ALA A 143 13.02 -3.81 -6.88
C ALA A 143 14.27 -3.37 -7.66
N ASP A 144 15.25 -2.77 -6.99
CA ASP A 144 16.50 -2.33 -7.63
C ASP A 144 17.29 -3.52 -8.20
N ALA A 145 17.42 -4.58 -7.43
CA ALA A 145 18.10 -5.80 -7.87
C ALA A 145 17.45 -6.41 -9.13
N LEU A 146 16.12 -6.41 -9.20
CA LEU A 146 15.39 -6.89 -10.37
C LEU A 146 15.55 -5.98 -11.59
N ILE A 147 15.48 -4.66 -11.39
CA ILE A 147 15.66 -3.65 -12.43
C ILE A 147 17.06 -3.79 -13.04
N GLU A 148 18.08 -3.95 -12.22
CA GLU A 148 19.45 -4.14 -12.68
C GLU A 148 19.66 -5.49 -13.37
N ALA A 149 19.21 -6.58 -12.75
CA ALA A 149 19.38 -7.93 -13.28
C ALA A 149 18.69 -8.13 -14.64
N LYS A 150 17.54 -7.49 -14.84
CA LYS A 150 16.77 -7.59 -16.08
C LYS A 150 17.05 -6.45 -17.08
N GLY A 151 17.91 -5.49 -16.73
CA GLY A 151 18.24 -4.34 -17.58
C GLY A 151 17.04 -3.43 -17.89
N LEU A 152 16.12 -3.28 -16.93
CA LEU A 152 14.84 -2.59 -17.13
C LEU A 152 14.89 -1.07 -16.87
N LYS A 153 16.07 -0.52 -16.68
CA LYS A 153 16.25 0.91 -16.44
C LYS A 153 15.78 1.73 -17.65
N GLN A 154 14.91 2.68 -17.42
CA GLN A 154 14.45 3.58 -18.48
C GLN A 154 15.59 4.54 -18.86
N ILE A 155 15.89 4.62 -20.15
CA ILE A 155 16.83 5.59 -20.70
C ILE A 155 16.06 6.91 -20.83
N SER A 156 16.25 7.82 -19.88
CA SER A 156 15.63 9.16 -19.88
C SER A 156 16.61 10.27 -20.30
N ASP A 157 17.84 9.93 -20.59
CA ASP A 157 18.85 10.87 -21.05
C ASP A 157 18.63 11.19 -22.53
N ALA A 158 18.29 12.47 -22.82
CA ALA A 158 18.03 12.94 -24.18
C ALA A 158 19.26 12.72 -25.09
N GLY A 159 20.47 12.89 -24.57
CA GLY A 159 21.68 12.67 -25.35
C GLY A 159 21.95 11.19 -25.67
N ALA A 160 21.55 10.28 -24.77
CA ALA A 160 21.62 8.85 -25.05
C ALA A 160 20.56 8.42 -26.08
N LEU A 161 19.35 9.01 -26.03
CA LEU A 161 18.29 8.77 -27.00
C LEU A 161 18.63 9.31 -28.37
N GLU A 162 19.20 10.51 -28.48
CA GLU A 162 19.69 11.09 -29.74
C GLU A 162 20.75 10.19 -30.37
N LYS A 163 21.69 9.68 -29.59
CA LYS A 163 22.72 8.78 -30.09
C LYS A 163 22.18 7.47 -30.63
N ILE A 164 21.21 6.89 -29.96
CA ILE A 164 20.51 5.68 -30.42
C ILE A 164 19.71 6.00 -31.69
N LEU A 165 19.06 7.16 -31.75
CA LEU A 165 18.33 7.62 -32.92
C LEU A 165 19.24 7.77 -34.13
N ASP A 166 20.39 8.42 -33.95
CA ASP A 166 21.40 8.60 -35.01
C ASP A 166 21.96 7.25 -35.51
N GLU A 167 22.21 6.31 -34.61
CA GLU A 167 22.65 4.94 -34.96
C GLU A 167 21.58 4.20 -35.78
N VAL A 168 20.31 4.31 -35.39
CA VAL A 168 19.17 3.68 -36.12
C VAL A 168 18.97 4.33 -37.47
N LEU A 169 19.07 5.65 -37.59
CA LEU A 169 18.98 6.39 -38.83
C LEU A 169 20.13 6.02 -39.79
N ALA A 170 21.34 5.92 -39.27
CA ALA A 170 22.52 5.52 -40.05
C ALA A 170 22.44 4.07 -40.52
N ALA A 171 21.81 3.17 -39.72
CA ALA A 171 21.63 1.77 -40.11
C ALA A 171 20.48 1.54 -41.14
N ASN A 172 19.55 2.49 -41.25
CA ASN A 172 18.37 2.35 -42.12
C ASN A 172 18.18 3.53 -43.07
N PRO A 173 19.17 3.88 -43.94
CA PRO A 173 19.09 5.05 -44.81
C PRO A 173 17.93 5.03 -45.81
N LYS A 174 17.46 3.84 -46.20
CA LYS A 174 16.34 3.68 -47.11
C LYS A 174 14.96 3.92 -46.52
N SER A 175 14.83 4.08 -45.21
CA SER A 175 13.55 4.31 -44.53
C SER A 175 13.38 5.79 -44.14
N VAL A 176 14.34 6.65 -44.48
CA VAL A 176 14.38 8.07 -44.19
C VAL A 176 14.10 8.95 -45.42
N GLU A 177 14.00 8.36 -46.59
CA GLU A 177 13.47 8.97 -47.82
C GLU A 177 11.93 8.81 -47.84
#